data_d03faa34b099680a73df81f36875f175
#
_entry.id   d03faa34b099680a73df81f36875f175
#
_cell.length_a   1.000
_cell.length_b   1.000
_cell.length_c   1.000
_cell.angle_alpha   90.00
_cell.angle_beta   90.00
_cell.angle_gamma   90.00
#
_symmetry.space_group_name_H-M   'P 1'
#
loop_
_entity.id
_entity.type
_entity.pdbx_description
1 polymer ?
#
loop_
_entity_poly.entity_id
_entity_poly.type
_entity_poly.pdbx_seq_one_letter_code
_entity_poly.pdbx_strand_id
1 'polypeptide(L)'
;MANWEEIKKSIENIADKTVTKTRELADVASLKIKIANKESERDLQYRALGKLAYVKLRGIEVKDPEALTENISTTLDKLDKIIAEIRQLKAEEEARRAAKEAEKAAREQEKRDEEAREQAEQEELNRKVMEDFNNARAEADAEYDKAKAAAEELK
;
A
#
# COMPACT_ATOMS: atom_id res chain seq x y z
N MET A 1 29.01 -11.57 16.17
CA MET A 1 28.67 -12.70 15.26
C MET A 1 27.16 -12.69 15.10
N ALA A 2 26.69 -12.46 13.89
CA ALA A 2 25.25 -12.52 13.63
C ALA A 2 24.75 -13.95 13.91
N ASN A 3 23.72 -14.04 14.75
CA ASN A 3 23.16 -15.32 15.18
C ASN A 3 22.46 -15.96 13.95
N TRP A 4 22.82 -17.21 13.62
CA TRP A 4 22.27 -17.94 12.47
C TRP A 4 20.73 -17.97 12.49
N GLU A 5 20.13 -17.99 13.66
CA GLU A 5 18.67 -17.95 13.82
C GLU A 5 18.06 -16.60 13.41
N GLU A 6 18.74 -15.49 13.64
CA GLU A 6 18.29 -14.15 13.19
C GLU A 6 18.36 -14.02 11.67
N ILE A 7 19.42 -14.58 11.06
CA ILE A 7 19.57 -14.61 9.59
C ILE A 7 18.46 -15.47 8.98
N LYS A 8 18.18 -16.64 9.55
CA LYS A 8 17.11 -17.54 9.09
C LYS A 8 15.73 -16.88 9.19
N LYS A 9 15.44 -16.23 10.32
CA LYS A 9 14.19 -15.48 10.55
C LYS A 9 14.04 -14.29 9.61
N SER A 10 15.14 -13.63 9.29
CA SER A 10 15.17 -12.53 8.30
C SER A 10 14.88 -13.03 6.88
N ILE A 11 15.44 -14.18 6.49
CA ILE A 11 15.21 -14.81 5.18
C ILE A 11 13.75 -15.29 5.06
N GLU A 12 13.20 -15.91 6.10
CA GLU A 12 11.79 -16.34 6.14
C GLU A 12 10.84 -15.12 6.02
N ASN A 13 11.10 -14.05 6.74
CA ASN A 13 10.33 -12.81 6.64
C ASN A 13 10.39 -12.14 5.24
N ILE A 14 11.55 -12.23 4.56
CA ILE A 14 11.71 -11.71 3.20
C ILE A 14 10.95 -12.59 2.21
N ALA A 15 11.02 -13.92 2.36
CA ALA A 15 10.30 -14.86 1.52
C ALA A 15 8.77 -14.68 1.63
N ASP A 16 8.23 -14.58 2.85
CA ASP A 16 6.81 -14.36 3.10
C ASP A 16 6.33 -13.01 2.55
N LYS A 17 7.11 -11.94 2.73
CA LYS A 17 6.80 -10.62 2.16
C LYS A 17 6.81 -10.63 0.63
N THR A 18 7.68 -11.42 0.01
CA THR A 18 7.75 -11.52 -1.46
C THR A 18 6.58 -12.31 -2.01
N VAL A 19 6.19 -13.41 -1.37
CA VAL A 19 5.03 -14.23 -1.76
C VAL A 19 3.72 -13.44 -1.61
N THR A 20 3.56 -12.69 -0.53
CA THR A 20 2.38 -11.84 -0.31
C THR A 20 2.27 -10.75 -1.39
N LYS A 21 3.36 -10.03 -1.69
CA LYS A 21 3.39 -9.02 -2.76
C LYS A 21 3.06 -9.60 -4.13
N THR A 22 3.56 -10.78 -4.44
CA THR A 22 3.30 -11.45 -5.74
C THR A 22 1.82 -11.85 -5.85
N ARG A 23 1.22 -12.37 -4.77
CA ARG A 23 -0.21 -12.69 -4.71
C ARG A 23 -1.08 -11.45 -4.90
N GLU A 24 -0.78 -10.38 -4.21
CA GLU A 24 -1.53 -9.12 -4.28
C GLU A 24 -1.46 -8.46 -5.67
N LEU A 25 -0.31 -8.54 -6.35
CA LEU A 25 -0.16 -8.08 -7.73
C LEU A 25 -0.97 -8.95 -8.70
N ALA A 26 -0.98 -10.27 -8.49
CA ALA A 26 -1.77 -11.20 -9.27
C ALA A 26 -3.28 -10.94 -9.10
N ASP A 27 -3.74 -10.59 -7.91
CA ASP A 27 -5.13 -10.28 -7.62
C ASP A 27 -5.62 -9.02 -8.33
N VAL A 28 -4.83 -7.94 -8.33
CA VAL A 28 -5.18 -6.70 -9.06
C VAL A 28 -5.14 -6.93 -10.58
N ALA A 29 -4.17 -7.69 -11.08
CA ALA A 29 -4.11 -8.05 -12.49
C ALA A 29 -5.31 -8.90 -12.90
N SER A 30 -5.72 -9.86 -12.06
CA SER A 30 -6.92 -10.68 -12.26
C SER A 30 -8.20 -9.83 -12.34
N LEU A 31 -8.36 -8.84 -11.45
CA LEU A 31 -9.50 -7.91 -11.50
C LEU A 31 -9.52 -7.10 -12.79
N LYS A 32 -8.38 -6.58 -13.25
CA LYS A 32 -8.30 -5.84 -14.52
C LYS A 32 -8.71 -6.70 -15.70
N ILE A 33 -8.29 -7.97 -15.73
CA ILE A 33 -8.68 -8.92 -16.78
C ILE A 33 -10.20 -9.16 -16.74
N LYS A 34 -10.77 -9.36 -15.55
CA LYS A 34 -12.23 -9.53 -15.39
C LYS A 34 -13.00 -8.30 -15.86
N ILE A 35 -12.54 -7.10 -15.52
CA ILE A 35 -13.13 -5.83 -15.99
C ILE A 35 -13.09 -5.76 -17.51
N ALA A 36 -11.93 -5.98 -18.14
CA ALA A 36 -11.77 -5.93 -19.58
C ALA A 36 -12.67 -6.93 -20.31
N ASN A 37 -12.80 -8.15 -19.79
CA ASN A 37 -13.69 -9.17 -20.33
C ASN A 37 -15.16 -8.74 -20.23
N LYS A 38 -15.58 -8.16 -19.11
CA LYS A 38 -16.95 -7.65 -18.93
C LYS A 38 -17.23 -6.42 -19.79
N GLU A 39 -16.26 -5.55 -19.98
CA GLU A 39 -16.40 -4.41 -20.92
C GLU A 39 -16.54 -4.89 -22.37
N SER A 40 -15.80 -5.93 -22.77
CA SER A 40 -15.95 -6.55 -24.09
C SER A 40 -17.33 -7.20 -24.26
N GLU A 41 -17.82 -7.90 -23.23
CA GLU A 41 -19.17 -8.49 -23.23
C GLU A 41 -20.25 -7.39 -23.34
N ARG A 42 -20.12 -6.30 -22.60
CA ARG A 42 -21.01 -5.12 -22.70
C ARG A 42 -21.05 -4.58 -24.13
N ASP A 43 -19.89 -4.41 -24.76
CA ASP A 43 -19.81 -3.85 -26.11
C ASP A 43 -20.44 -4.76 -27.16
N LEU A 44 -20.36 -6.09 -26.98
CA LEU A 44 -21.07 -7.06 -27.80
C LEU A 44 -22.59 -6.91 -27.64
N GLN A 45 -23.09 -6.74 -26.42
CA GLN A 45 -24.52 -6.53 -26.15
C GLN A 45 -25.01 -5.19 -26.73
N TYR A 46 -24.22 -4.13 -26.66
CA TYR A 46 -24.56 -2.86 -27.32
C TYR A 46 -24.67 -3.00 -28.86
N ARG A 47 -23.78 -3.76 -29.49
CA ARG A 47 -23.87 -4.04 -30.92
C ARG A 47 -25.10 -4.85 -31.24
N ALA A 48 -25.45 -5.85 -30.44
CA ALA A 48 -26.67 -6.64 -30.63
C ALA A 48 -27.92 -5.76 -30.48
N LEU A 49 -27.99 -4.95 -29.42
CA LEU A 49 -29.07 -3.99 -29.21
C LEU A 49 -29.22 -3.01 -30.37
N GLY A 50 -28.09 -2.46 -30.84
CA GLY A 50 -28.08 -1.54 -31.98
C GLY A 50 -28.68 -2.16 -33.25
N LYS A 51 -28.38 -3.44 -33.53
CA LYS A 51 -28.97 -4.16 -34.66
C LYS A 51 -30.47 -4.35 -34.49
N LEU A 52 -30.91 -4.78 -33.30
CA LEU A 52 -32.35 -4.99 -33.01
C LEU A 52 -33.12 -3.67 -33.08
N ALA A 53 -32.56 -2.60 -32.48
CA ALA A 53 -33.15 -1.27 -32.51
C ALA A 53 -33.23 -0.71 -33.94
N TYR A 54 -32.21 -0.91 -34.77
CA TYR A 54 -32.22 -0.51 -36.17
C TYR A 54 -33.37 -1.16 -36.97
N VAL A 55 -33.57 -2.49 -36.81
CA VAL A 55 -34.64 -3.23 -37.44
C VAL A 55 -36.00 -2.66 -37.01
N LYS A 56 -36.19 -2.42 -35.70
CA LYS A 56 -37.43 -1.88 -35.14
C LYS A 56 -37.73 -0.46 -35.64
N LEU A 57 -36.74 0.43 -35.60
CA LEU A 57 -36.90 1.85 -35.95
C LEU A 57 -37.10 2.06 -37.47
N ARG A 58 -36.51 1.21 -38.28
CA ARG A 58 -36.66 1.27 -39.73
C ARG A 58 -37.93 0.60 -40.23
N GLY A 59 -38.70 -0.03 -39.34
CA GLY A 59 -39.93 -0.75 -39.76
C GLY A 59 -39.64 -1.92 -40.71
N ILE A 60 -38.46 -2.54 -40.57
CA ILE A 60 -38.11 -3.70 -41.40
C ILE A 60 -39.03 -4.84 -40.99
N GLU A 61 -39.69 -5.42 -41.98
CA GLU A 61 -40.65 -6.51 -41.79
C GLU A 61 -39.92 -7.74 -41.21
N VAL A 62 -40.32 -8.16 -39.98
CA VAL A 62 -39.81 -9.33 -39.30
C VAL A 62 -40.91 -10.36 -39.16
N LYS A 63 -40.52 -11.64 -39.16
CA LYS A 63 -41.47 -12.75 -39.04
C LYS A 63 -42.26 -12.73 -37.74
N ASP A 64 -41.60 -12.21 -36.65
CA ASP A 64 -42.17 -12.16 -35.31
C ASP A 64 -41.84 -10.84 -34.63
N PRO A 65 -42.71 -9.83 -34.66
CA PRO A 65 -42.52 -8.53 -34.04
C PRO A 65 -42.49 -8.59 -32.49
N GLU A 66 -43.19 -9.57 -31.90
CA GLU A 66 -43.23 -9.75 -30.44
C GLU A 66 -41.88 -10.28 -29.95
N ALA A 67 -41.33 -11.29 -30.64
CA ALA A 67 -39.98 -11.80 -30.34
C ALA A 67 -38.89 -10.73 -30.51
N LEU A 68 -39.03 -9.82 -31.48
CA LEU A 68 -38.09 -8.69 -31.59
C LEU A 68 -38.12 -7.78 -30.38
N THR A 69 -39.31 -7.48 -29.87
CA THR A 69 -39.49 -6.65 -28.67
C THR A 69 -38.95 -7.34 -27.42
N GLU A 70 -39.22 -8.63 -27.27
CA GLU A 70 -38.70 -9.46 -26.17
C GLU A 70 -37.19 -9.56 -26.22
N ASN A 71 -36.59 -9.74 -27.38
CA ASN A 71 -35.13 -9.78 -27.53
C ASN A 71 -34.46 -8.45 -27.18
N ILE A 72 -35.10 -7.31 -27.50
CA ILE A 72 -34.63 -5.99 -27.08
C ILE A 72 -34.65 -5.90 -25.54
N SER A 73 -35.78 -6.24 -24.92
CA SER A 73 -35.90 -6.22 -23.45
C SER A 73 -34.86 -7.12 -22.77
N THR A 74 -34.73 -8.35 -23.23
CA THR A 74 -33.73 -9.30 -22.71
C THR A 74 -32.30 -8.79 -22.85
N THR A 75 -31.99 -8.12 -23.96
CA THR A 75 -30.65 -7.54 -24.19
C THR A 75 -30.39 -6.35 -23.27
N LEU A 76 -31.40 -5.53 -23.01
CA LEU A 76 -31.33 -4.44 -22.02
C LEU A 76 -31.09 -4.97 -20.61
N ASP A 77 -31.84 -5.99 -20.19
CA ASP A 77 -31.66 -6.63 -18.88
C ASP A 77 -30.26 -7.23 -18.69
N LYS A 78 -29.71 -7.82 -19.78
CA LYS A 78 -28.32 -8.32 -19.76
C LYS A 78 -27.32 -7.18 -19.63
N LEU A 79 -27.52 -6.08 -20.35
CA LEU A 79 -26.67 -4.89 -20.29
C LEU A 79 -26.66 -4.31 -18.86
N ASP A 80 -27.82 -4.17 -18.24
CA ASP A 80 -27.91 -3.62 -16.87
C ASP A 80 -27.14 -4.48 -15.87
N LYS A 81 -27.23 -5.81 -15.99
CA LYS A 81 -26.45 -6.74 -15.15
C LYS A 81 -24.95 -6.58 -15.37
N ILE A 82 -24.52 -6.57 -16.63
CA ILE A 82 -23.09 -6.43 -16.96
C ILE A 82 -22.55 -5.09 -16.47
N ILE A 83 -23.29 -4.00 -16.62
CA ILE A 83 -22.91 -2.68 -16.13
C ILE A 83 -22.78 -2.67 -14.61
N ALA A 84 -23.72 -3.33 -13.90
CA ALA A 84 -23.64 -3.46 -12.45
C ALA A 84 -22.41 -4.26 -12.00
N GLU A 85 -22.11 -5.38 -12.65
CA GLU A 85 -20.91 -6.18 -12.41
C GLU A 85 -19.62 -5.38 -12.65
N ILE A 86 -19.54 -4.62 -13.74
CA ILE A 86 -18.38 -3.74 -14.03
C ILE A 86 -18.19 -2.71 -12.91
N ARG A 87 -19.27 -2.09 -12.44
CA ARG A 87 -19.19 -1.12 -11.33
C ARG A 87 -18.67 -1.76 -10.05
N GLN A 88 -19.14 -2.95 -9.71
CA GLN A 88 -18.67 -3.69 -8.53
C GLN A 88 -17.18 -4.05 -8.65
N LEU A 89 -16.74 -4.56 -9.80
CA LEU A 89 -15.34 -4.92 -10.03
C LEU A 89 -14.42 -3.69 -9.98
N LYS A 90 -14.85 -2.56 -10.53
CA LYS A 90 -14.09 -1.29 -10.47
C LYS A 90 -14.00 -0.77 -9.03
N ALA A 91 -15.08 -0.82 -8.27
CA ALA A 91 -15.07 -0.44 -6.85
C ALA A 91 -14.16 -1.35 -6.02
N GLU A 92 -14.14 -2.66 -6.30
CA GLU A 92 -13.22 -3.60 -5.64
C GLU A 92 -11.75 -3.31 -6.00
N GLU A 93 -11.45 -3.01 -7.27
CA GLU A 93 -10.09 -2.63 -7.69
C GLU A 93 -9.63 -1.36 -6.98
N GLU A 94 -10.49 -0.35 -6.92
CA GLU A 94 -10.19 0.93 -6.26
C GLU A 94 -9.98 0.75 -4.75
N ALA A 95 -10.84 -0.02 -4.09
CA ALA A 95 -10.69 -0.34 -2.67
C ALA A 95 -9.37 -1.07 -2.36
N ARG A 96 -8.98 -2.02 -3.21
CA ARG A 96 -7.70 -2.73 -3.07
C ARG A 96 -6.50 -1.81 -3.30
N ARG A 97 -6.58 -0.88 -4.23
CA ARG A 97 -5.52 0.13 -4.45
C ARG A 97 -5.40 1.06 -3.25
N ALA A 98 -6.52 1.58 -2.75
CA ALA A 98 -6.54 2.45 -1.57
C ALA A 98 -5.97 1.75 -0.33
N ALA A 99 -6.32 0.48 -0.11
CA ALA A 99 -5.77 -0.32 0.98
C ALA A 99 -4.24 -0.48 0.89
N LYS A 100 -3.71 -0.70 -0.31
CA LYS A 100 -2.25 -0.78 -0.53
C LYS A 100 -1.53 0.53 -0.28
N GLU A 101 -2.12 1.64 -0.71
CA GLU A 101 -1.55 2.98 -0.45
C GLU A 101 -1.55 3.30 1.04
N ALA A 102 -2.64 2.97 1.74
CA ALA A 102 -2.73 3.14 3.19
C ALA A 102 -1.70 2.27 3.93
N GLU A 103 -1.52 1.01 3.53
CA GLU A 103 -0.51 0.13 4.12
C GLU A 103 0.92 0.65 3.87
N LYS A 104 1.19 1.14 2.66
CA LYS A 104 2.49 1.74 2.33
C LYS A 104 2.75 2.98 3.18
N ALA A 105 1.77 3.86 3.31
CA ALA A 105 1.88 5.06 4.14
C ALA A 105 2.08 4.73 5.62
N ALA A 106 1.39 3.72 6.15
CA ALA A 106 1.57 3.25 7.52
C ALA A 106 3.00 2.71 7.77
N ARG A 107 3.55 1.92 6.84
CA ARG A 107 4.92 1.42 6.93
C ARG A 107 5.97 2.52 6.83
N GLU A 108 5.74 3.55 6.02
CA GLU A 108 6.62 4.71 5.93
C GLU A 108 6.58 5.55 7.21
N GLN A 109 5.39 5.67 7.82
CA GLN A 109 5.25 6.34 9.11
C GLN A 109 5.96 5.58 10.22
N GLU A 110 5.79 4.26 10.31
CA GLU A 110 6.46 3.41 11.28
C GLU A 110 7.99 3.53 11.20
N LYS A 111 8.54 3.55 9.97
CA LYS A 111 9.98 3.76 9.77
C LYS A 111 10.44 5.13 10.26
N ARG A 112 9.69 6.19 9.98
CA ARG A 112 10.02 7.53 10.46
C ARG A 112 9.98 7.62 11.98
N ASP A 113 8.99 6.96 12.59
CA ASP A 113 8.85 6.93 14.04
C ASP A 113 10.00 6.13 14.69
N GLU A 114 10.46 5.03 14.05
CA GLU A 114 11.62 4.25 14.48
C GLU A 114 12.92 5.07 14.37
N GLU A 115 13.17 5.71 13.22
CA GLU A 115 14.32 6.59 12.99
C GLU A 115 14.34 7.76 13.99
N ALA A 116 13.18 8.34 14.30
CA ALA A 116 13.07 9.43 15.28
C ALA A 116 13.40 8.94 16.71
N ARG A 117 12.99 7.71 17.08
CA ARG A 117 13.36 7.11 18.36
C ARG A 117 14.86 6.85 18.47
N GLU A 118 15.44 6.26 17.43
CA GLU A 118 16.89 6.01 17.39
C GLU A 118 17.70 7.32 17.51
N GLN A 119 17.27 8.37 16.81
CA GLN A 119 17.90 9.69 16.93
C GLN A 119 17.77 10.27 18.34
N ALA A 120 16.60 10.18 18.96
CA ALA A 120 16.39 10.66 20.32
C ALA A 120 17.23 9.89 21.35
N GLU A 121 17.35 8.57 21.20
CA GLU A 121 18.22 7.74 22.05
C GLU A 121 19.71 8.12 21.87
N GLN A 122 20.14 8.35 20.65
CA GLN A 122 21.51 8.76 20.36
C GLN A 122 21.83 10.15 20.92
N GLU A 123 20.89 11.10 20.81
CA GLU A 123 21.03 12.44 21.41
C GLU A 123 21.09 12.37 22.95
N GLU A 124 20.27 11.54 23.56
CA GLU A 124 20.31 11.34 25.02
C GLU A 124 21.64 10.72 25.47
N LEU A 125 22.14 9.73 24.74
CA LEU A 125 23.43 9.12 25.01
C LEU A 125 24.57 10.15 24.88
N ASN A 126 24.58 10.94 23.83
CA ASN A 126 25.57 11.99 23.60
C ASN A 126 25.52 13.05 24.72
N ARG A 127 24.32 13.43 25.18
CA ARG A 127 24.16 14.35 26.30
C ARG A 127 24.77 13.78 27.59
N LYS A 128 24.51 12.51 27.91
CA LYS A 128 25.09 11.84 29.10
C LYS A 128 26.62 11.79 29.02
N VAL A 129 27.16 11.42 27.87
CA VAL A 129 28.62 11.40 27.67
C VAL A 129 29.25 12.79 27.85
N MET A 130 28.61 13.84 27.36
CA MET A 130 29.08 15.22 27.55
C MET A 130 28.97 15.68 28.99
N GLU A 131 27.93 15.30 29.71
CA GLU A 131 27.77 15.59 31.15
C GLU A 131 28.85 14.89 31.96
N ASP A 132 29.09 13.61 31.74
CA ASP A 132 30.14 12.84 32.39
C ASP A 132 31.54 13.42 32.10
N PHE A 133 31.81 13.81 30.84
CA PHE A 133 33.06 14.48 30.47
C PHE A 133 33.26 15.81 31.20
N ASN A 134 32.21 16.64 31.30
CA ASN A 134 32.28 17.91 31.98
C ASN A 134 32.47 17.73 33.51
N ASN A 135 31.85 16.73 34.10
CA ASN A 135 32.04 16.40 35.50
C ASN A 135 33.47 15.94 35.81
N ALA A 136 33.99 15.02 34.97
CA ALA A 136 35.36 14.55 35.10
C ALA A 136 36.39 15.69 34.93
N ARG A 137 36.15 16.61 34.02
CA ARG A 137 36.98 17.80 33.82
C ARG A 137 36.95 18.71 35.05
N ALA A 138 35.76 18.98 35.59
CA ALA A 138 35.63 19.82 36.80
C ALA A 138 36.33 19.20 38.02
N GLU A 139 36.27 17.86 38.17
CA GLU A 139 37.00 17.14 39.21
C GLU A 139 38.53 17.28 39.02
N ALA A 140 39.03 17.09 37.82
CA ALA A 140 40.46 17.24 37.53
C ALA A 140 40.95 18.67 37.78
N ASP A 141 40.18 19.69 37.39
CA ASP A 141 40.53 21.10 37.61
C ASP A 141 40.57 21.40 39.13
N ALA A 142 39.61 20.85 39.91
CA ALA A 142 39.61 21.00 41.38
C ALA A 142 40.79 20.30 42.07
N GLU A 143 41.20 19.13 41.58
CA GLU A 143 42.39 18.44 42.08
C GLU A 143 43.68 19.20 41.76
N TYR A 144 43.76 19.75 40.57
CA TYR A 144 44.89 20.59 40.18
C TYR A 144 45.03 21.82 41.04
N ASP A 145 43.95 22.53 41.33
CA ASP A 145 43.93 23.71 42.17
C ASP A 145 44.33 23.38 43.64
N LYS A 146 43.88 22.24 44.16
CA LYS A 146 44.29 21.73 45.48
C LYS A 146 45.79 21.42 45.52
N ALA A 147 46.32 20.75 44.51
CA ALA A 147 47.72 20.42 44.41
C ALA A 147 48.59 21.69 44.32
N LYS A 148 48.13 22.68 43.58
CA LYS A 148 48.81 23.98 43.41
C LYS A 148 48.85 24.75 44.75
N ALA A 149 47.74 24.82 45.47
CA ALA A 149 47.67 25.46 46.77
C ALA A 149 48.60 24.78 47.80
N ALA A 150 48.63 23.44 47.85
CA ALA A 150 49.53 22.70 48.72
C ALA A 150 51.05 22.93 48.36
N ALA A 151 51.35 23.11 47.08
CA ALA A 151 52.73 23.42 46.65
C ALA A 151 53.18 24.86 46.99
N GLU A 152 52.22 25.80 47.10
CA GLU A 152 52.48 27.18 47.54
C GLU A 152 52.69 27.30 49.05
N GLU A 153 52.02 26.46 49.87
CA GLU A 153 52.19 26.39 51.32
C GLU A 153 53.57 25.81 51.76
N LEU A 154 54.23 25.09 50.87
CA LEU A 154 55.54 24.46 51.13
C LEU A 154 56.73 25.34 50.76
N LYS A 155 56.52 26.55 50.33
CA LYS A 155 57.56 27.55 50.00
C LYS A 155 57.72 28.58 51.10
#